data_6807d297c680db88dd410cae44984fab
#
_entry.id   6807d297c680db88dd410cae44984fab
#
_cell.length_a   1.000
_cell.length_b   1.000
_cell.length_c   1.000
_cell.angle_alpha   90.00
_cell.angle_beta   90.00
_cell.angle_gamma   90.00
#
_symmetry.space_group_name_H-M   'P 1'
#
loop_
_entity.id
_entity.type
_entity.pdbx_description
1 polymer ?
#
loop_
_entity_poly.entity_id
_entity_poly.type
_entity_poly.pdbx_seq_one_letter_code
_entity_poly.pdbx_strand_id
1 'polypeptide(L)'
;MPILDHLEPRAVFSCFEQLCAIPHGSGNTKAISDYLVRFAAEHQLRCIQDAHNNVIIFAPGTPGYETAAPVILQGHMDMVCETAPDCTKDMAREGLDLFVDGDTIGARGTTLGGDDGIAVAMSLAILAADDIPHPPLEVVITVDEETGMLGAAALDASVLKGRTMLNLDSEDEGVLTVSCAGGNVSVCTLPVTRAPFSGTALTVTVGGLLGGHSGAEIDKGRGNANLLMGRVLYAVGARTPLRLVSVAGGLKDNAIPRESRAVIAVADAAAAQAAIADMDAALRHEYAAADPDVSVRVDAAQAQQPPMDEASTQRAVCMLCCLPNGIQAMSRDIPGLVQTSLNLGILTTDADTVQASFCVRSSVSTQKEMLVARLRCLMAQLGGTVTVSGDYPAWEYRKDSPLRERMVAVFREQYGRDPKVEAIHAGVECGLFAGKLPGLDCVSFGPDLTEIHTCRERMHIASVQRVWRYTLEVLRRCK
;
A
#
# COMPACT_ATOMS: atom_id res chain seq x y z
N MET A 1 12.81 -31.70 -16.63
CA MET A 1 11.75 -31.49 -17.64
C MET A 1 10.92 -30.34 -17.18
N PRO A 2 10.45 -29.49 -18.09
CA PRO A 2 9.57 -28.40 -17.71
C PRO A 2 8.32 -28.94 -16.99
N ILE A 3 7.93 -28.31 -15.90
CA ILE A 3 6.81 -28.75 -15.05
C ILE A 3 5.49 -28.28 -15.63
N LEU A 4 5.48 -27.08 -16.26
CA LEU A 4 4.27 -26.43 -16.74
C LEU A 4 3.99 -26.66 -18.25
N ASP A 5 4.83 -27.41 -18.96
CA ASP A 5 4.78 -27.60 -20.43
C ASP A 5 3.47 -28.21 -20.95
N HIS A 6 2.72 -28.86 -20.08
CA HIS A 6 1.43 -29.49 -20.39
C HIS A 6 0.21 -28.57 -20.19
N LEU A 7 0.43 -27.36 -19.68
CA LEU A 7 -0.61 -26.38 -19.41
C LEU A 7 -0.84 -25.46 -20.59
N GLU A 8 -2.10 -25.12 -20.85
CA GLU A 8 -2.47 -24.10 -21.85
C GLU A 8 -2.95 -22.81 -21.16
N PRO A 9 -2.63 -21.61 -21.69
CA PRO A 9 -1.84 -21.39 -22.94
C PRO A 9 -0.35 -21.66 -22.69
N ARG A 10 0.21 -22.56 -23.48
CA ARG A 10 1.58 -23.05 -23.31
C ARG A 10 2.62 -21.92 -23.33
N ALA A 11 2.43 -20.92 -24.19
CA ALA A 11 3.35 -19.79 -24.30
C ALA A 11 3.46 -19.03 -22.96
N VAL A 12 2.34 -18.77 -22.28
CA VAL A 12 2.33 -18.05 -21.00
C VAL A 12 2.99 -18.88 -19.91
N PHE A 13 2.60 -20.14 -19.74
CA PHE A 13 3.15 -20.97 -18.65
C PHE A 13 4.62 -21.32 -18.89
N SER A 14 5.07 -21.45 -20.16
CA SER A 14 6.49 -21.61 -20.47
C SER A 14 7.30 -20.37 -20.12
N CYS A 15 6.80 -19.16 -20.43
CA CYS A 15 7.45 -17.91 -20.01
C CYS A 15 7.50 -17.80 -18.49
N PHE A 16 6.40 -18.09 -17.80
CA PHE A 16 6.35 -18.04 -16.34
C PHE A 16 7.37 -18.99 -15.70
N GLU A 17 7.45 -20.24 -16.17
CA GLU A 17 8.45 -21.21 -15.67
C GLU A 17 9.90 -20.74 -15.89
N GLN A 18 10.17 -20.07 -17.03
CA GLN A 18 11.50 -19.50 -17.29
C GLN A 18 11.83 -18.33 -16.35
N LEU A 19 10.86 -17.47 -16.04
CA LEU A 19 11.03 -16.38 -15.06
C LEU A 19 11.31 -16.96 -13.67
N CYS A 20 10.54 -17.95 -13.23
CA CYS A 20 10.71 -18.61 -11.93
C CYS A 20 12.07 -19.33 -11.78
N ALA A 21 12.73 -19.68 -12.87
CA ALA A 21 14.08 -20.26 -12.83
C ALA A 21 15.18 -19.22 -12.52
N ILE A 22 14.87 -17.94 -12.59
CA ILE A 22 15.81 -16.83 -12.35
C ILE A 22 15.50 -16.24 -10.96
N PRO A 23 16.45 -16.14 -10.02
CA PRO A 23 16.26 -15.40 -8.78
C PRO A 23 15.95 -13.93 -9.06
N HIS A 24 14.80 -13.44 -8.53
CA HIS A 24 14.31 -12.10 -8.85
C HIS A 24 13.56 -11.43 -7.69
N GLY A 25 13.97 -11.68 -6.45
CA GLY A 25 13.44 -10.93 -5.31
C GLY A 25 13.74 -9.43 -5.42
N SER A 26 12.93 -8.59 -4.76
CA SER A 26 13.14 -7.14 -4.72
C SER A 26 14.58 -6.80 -4.31
N GLY A 27 15.20 -5.85 -5.01
CA GLY A 27 16.62 -5.52 -4.89
C GLY A 27 17.59 -6.49 -5.60
N ASN A 28 17.12 -7.63 -6.14
CA ASN A 28 17.92 -8.63 -6.84
C ASN A 28 17.43 -8.84 -8.30
N THR A 29 17.11 -7.78 -9.00
CA THR A 29 16.39 -7.80 -10.28
C THR A 29 17.28 -7.78 -11.52
N LYS A 30 18.60 -7.65 -11.39
CA LYS A 30 19.51 -7.52 -12.55
C LYS A 30 19.46 -8.71 -13.51
N ALA A 31 19.43 -9.93 -12.99
CA ALA A 31 19.47 -11.13 -13.81
C ALA A 31 18.19 -11.31 -14.65
N ILE A 32 17.03 -11.07 -14.06
CA ILE A 32 15.74 -11.14 -14.75
C ILE A 32 15.59 -9.96 -15.73
N SER A 33 16.03 -8.77 -15.39
CA SER A 33 16.06 -7.62 -16.28
C SER A 33 16.93 -7.89 -17.54
N ASP A 34 18.11 -8.50 -17.36
CA ASP A 34 18.96 -8.91 -18.47
C ASP A 34 18.36 -10.03 -19.31
N TYR A 35 17.58 -10.92 -18.69
CA TYR A 35 16.81 -11.93 -19.44
C TYR A 35 15.78 -11.26 -20.36
N LEU A 36 15.05 -10.24 -19.88
CA LEU A 36 14.08 -9.52 -20.69
C LEU A 36 14.72 -8.77 -21.86
N VAL A 37 15.91 -8.19 -21.65
CA VAL A 37 16.68 -7.55 -22.71
C VAL A 37 17.10 -8.56 -23.77
N ARG A 38 17.57 -9.76 -23.37
CA ARG A 38 17.92 -10.83 -24.32
C ARG A 38 16.68 -11.32 -25.08
N PHE A 39 15.55 -11.52 -24.38
CA PHE A 39 14.28 -11.87 -25.01
C PHE A 39 13.91 -10.86 -26.11
N ALA A 40 13.96 -9.56 -25.81
CA ALA A 40 13.65 -8.53 -26.80
C ALA A 40 14.60 -8.57 -28.01
N ALA A 41 15.90 -8.83 -27.78
CA ALA A 41 16.87 -8.96 -28.86
C ALA A 41 16.62 -10.20 -29.75
N GLU A 42 16.26 -11.34 -29.16
CA GLU A 42 15.93 -12.58 -29.88
C GLU A 42 14.70 -12.41 -30.77
N HIS A 43 13.71 -11.61 -30.31
CA HIS A 43 12.50 -11.26 -31.06
C HIS A 43 12.65 -10.00 -31.93
N GLN A 44 13.86 -9.43 -32.05
CA GLN A 44 14.16 -8.22 -32.83
C GLN A 44 13.30 -6.99 -32.42
N LEU A 45 12.94 -6.90 -31.18
CA LEU A 45 12.15 -5.81 -30.61
C LEU A 45 13.06 -4.72 -30.04
N ARG A 46 12.64 -3.45 -30.20
CA ARG A 46 13.31 -2.32 -29.53
C ARG A 46 13.11 -2.45 -28.02
N CYS A 47 14.20 -2.30 -27.27
CA CYS A 47 14.20 -2.39 -25.80
C CYS A 47 14.98 -1.25 -25.19
N ILE A 48 14.54 -0.79 -24.02
CA ILE A 48 15.26 0.13 -23.12
C ILE A 48 15.36 -0.55 -21.77
N GLN A 49 16.56 -0.66 -21.24
CA GLN A 49 16.83 -1.01 -19.84
C GLN A 49 17.41 0.24 -19.17
N ASP A 50 16.80 0.70 -18.09
CA ASP A 50 17.30 1.87 -17.37
C ASP A 50 18.33 1.50 -16.28
N ALA A 51 18.87 2.52 -15.59
CA ALA A 51 19.87 2.33 -14.56
C ALA A 51 19.34 1.62 -13.29
N HIS A 52 18.03 1.53 -13.14
CA HIS A 52 17.34 0.84 -12.04
C HIS A 52 16.95 -0.59 -12.40
N ASN A 53 17.24 -1.06 -13.62
CA ASN A 53 16.84 -2.34 -14.21
C ASN A 53 15.36 -2.41 -14.67
N ASN A 54 14.60 -1.31 -14.70
CA ASN A 54 13.32 -1.32 -15.38
C ASN A 54 13.52 -1.62 -16.88
N VAL A 55 12.57 -2.31 -17.48
CA VAL A 55 12.64 -2.68 -18.89
C VAL A 55 11.40 -2.18 -19.62
N ILE A 56 11.60 -1.54 -20.79
CA ILE A 56 10.52 -1.17 -21.70
C ILE A 56 10.78 -1.83 -23.04
N ILE A 57 9.83 -2.67 -23.51
CA ILE A 57 9.90 -3.34 -24.81
C ILE A 57 8.82 -2.76 -25.73
N PHE A 58 9.20 -2.42 -26.96
CA PHE A 58 8.31 -1.81 -27.95
C PHE A 58 8.05 -2.79 -29.08
N ALA A 59 6.77 -3.08 -29.37
CA ALA A 59 6.35 -3.84 -30.53
C ALA A 59 5.53 -2.98 -31.50
N PRO A 60 5.72 -3.12 -32.82
CA PRO A 60 4.85 -2.47 -33.80
C PRO A 60 3.46 -3.07 -33.75
N GLY A 61 2.44 -2.32 -34.21
CA GLY A 61 1.10 -2.88 -34.40
C GLY A 61 1.11 -3.99 -35.46
N THR A 62 0.35 -5.04 -35.20
CA THR A 62 0.14 -6.13 -36.16
C THR A 62 -0.67 -5.67 -37.37
N PRO A 63 -0.75 -6.45 -38.48
CA PRO A 63 -1.50 -6.07 -39.67
C PRO A 63 -2.93 -5.61 -39.39
N GLY A 64 -3.24 -4.39 -39.80
CA GLY A 64 -4.53 -3.71 -39.55
C GLY A 64 -4.61 -2.91 -38.25
N TYR A 65 -3.49 -2.81 -37.49
CA TYR A 65 -3.37 -2.00 -36.27
C TYR A 65 -2.18 -1.01 -36.33
N GLU A 66 -1.50 -0.88 -37.47
CA GLU A 66 -0.25 -0.12 -37.60
C GLU A 66 -0.40 1.36 -37.24
N THR A 67 -1.61 1.90 -37.42
CA THR A 67 -1.93 3.31 -37.12
C THR A 67 -2.71 3.51 -35.83
N ALA A 68 -3.01 2.43 -35.12
CA ALA A 68 -3.68 2.52 -33.81
C ALA A 68 -2.79 3.24 -32.78
N ALA A 69 -3.43 3.85 -31.78
CA ALA A 69 -2.69 4.43 -30.67
C ALA A 69 -1.99 3.34 -29.87
N PRO A 70 -0.76 3.56 -29.40
CA PRO A 70 -0.04 2.56 -28.60
C PRO A 70 -0.79 2.25 -27.28
N VAL A 71 -0.75 0.98 -26.89
CA VAL A 71 -1.24 0.48 -25.62
C VAL A 71 -0.07 0.09 -24.74
N ILE A 72 -0.10 0.50 -23.48
CA ILE A 72 0.87 0.10 -22.47
C ILE A 72 0.36 -1.18 -21.80
N LEU A 73 1.20 -2.22 -21.77
CA LEU A 73 1.05 -3.37 -20.87
C LEU A 73 2.05 -3.18 -19.72
N GLN A 74 1.58 -3.28 -18.48
CA GLN A 74 2.44 -2.99 -17.34
C GLN A 74 2.29 -4.07 -16.26
N GLY A 75 3.41 -4.43 -15.64
CA GLY A 75 3.56 -5.27 -14.48
C GLY A 75 4.97 -5.14 -13.91
N HIS A 76 5.26 -5.79 -12.80
CA HIS A 76 6.58 -5.77 -12.17
C HIS A 76 7.28 -7.14 -12.25
N MET A 77 8.63 -7.11 -12.23
CA MET A 77 9.43 -8.33 -12.36
C MET A 77 10.00 -8.86 -11.04
N ASP A 78 9.95 -8.07 -9.99
CA ASP A 78 10.39 -8.50 -8.67
C ASP A 78 9.28 -9.25 -7.91
N MET A 79 9.65 -9.94 -6.87
CA MET A 79 8.73 -10.68 -6.01
C MET A 79 9.14 -10.59 -4.55
N VAL A 80 8.19 -10.75 -3.65
CA VAL A 80 8.46 -10.98 -2.22
C VAL A 80 9.13 -12.35 -2.03
N CYS A 81 10.24 -12.39 -1.30
CA CYS A 81 10.97 -13.62 -0.99
C CYS A 81 10.70 -14.07 0.45
N GLU A 82 9.71 -14.93 0.63
CA GLU A 82 9.42 -15.58 1.91
C GLU A 82 9.66 -17.09 1.83
N THR A 83 10.15 -17.67 2.93
CA THR A 83 10.42 -19.11 3.01
C THR A 83 9.71 -19.75 4.20
N ALA A 84 9.30 -21.01 4.05
CA ALA A 84 8.82 -21.81 5.17
C ALA A 84 9.95 -22.05 6.17
N PRO A 85 9.65 -22.23 7.48
CA PRO A 85 10.69 -22.38 8.52
C PRO A 85 11.67 -23.54 8.32
N ASP A 86 11.28 -24.57 7.58
CA ASP A 86 12.08 -25.76 7.25
C ASP A 86 12.70 -25.70 5.85
N CYS A 87 12.46 -24.64 5.09
CA CYS A 87 13.03 -24.44 3.76
C CYS A 87 14.46 -23.89 3.88
N THR A 88 15.40 -24.53 3.17
CA THR A 88 16.82 -24.14 3.15
C THR A 88 17.24 -23.47 1.84
N LYS A 89 16.29 -23.18 0.95
CA LYS A 89 16.56 -22.57 -0.36
C LYS A 89 17.10 -21.14 -0.20
N ASP A 90 18.18 -20.83 -0.91
CA ASP A 90 18.69 -19.46 -1.04
C ASP A 90 18.00 -18.77 -2.21
N MET A 91 16.88 -18.09 -1.95
CA MET A 91 16.11 -17.39 -2.98
C MET A 91 16.88 -16.26 -3.68
N ALA A 92 18.01 -15.80 -3.15
CA ALA A 92 18.86 -14.84 -3.82
C ALA A 92 19.71 -15.46 -4.94
N ARG A 93 19.84 -16.80 -4.98
CA ARG A 93 20.74 -17.52 -5.90
C ARG A 93 20.09 -18.67 -6.65
N GLU A 94 18.99 -19.21 -6.14
CA GLU A 94 18.35 -20.41 -6.66
C GLU A 94 16.96 -20.06 -7.20
N GLY A 95 16.61 -20.59 -8.37
CA GLY A 95 15.26 -20.52 -8.93
C GLY A 95 14.25 -21.31 -8.10
N LEU A 96 12.98 -21.12 -8.37
CA LEU A 96 11.87 -21.71 -7.63
C LEU A 96 11.64 -23.18 -8.01
N ASP A 97 11.20 -24.01 -7.04
CA ASP A 97 10.80 -25.39 -7.28
C ASP A 97 9.29 -25.47 -7.47
N LEU A 98 8.84 -25.28 -8.69
CA LEU A 98 7.43 -25.27 -9.03
C LEU A 98 6.77 -26.63 -8.86
N PHE A 99 5.47 -26.61 -8.57
CA PHE A 99 4.62 -27.79 -8.60
C PHE A 99 3.20 -27.41 -9.04
N VAL A 100 2.47 -28.39 -9.55
CA VAL A 100 1.05 -28.28 -9.86
C VAL A 100 0.27 -29.14 -8.88
N ASP A 101 -0.79 -28.58 -8.29
CA ASP A 101 -1.70 -29.29 -7.40
C ASP A 101 -3.15 -28.94 -7.80
N GLY A 102 -3.82 -29.90 -8.46
CA GLY A 102 -5.14 -29.69 -9.04
C GLY A 102 -5.14 -28.54 -10.05
N ASP A 103 -5.91 -27.48 -9.78
CA ASP A 103 -6.01 -26.26 -10.60
C ASP A 103 -5.05 -25.15 -10.16
N THR A 104 -4.05 -25.47 -9.35
CA THR A 104 -3.12 -24.44 -8.82
C THR A 104 -1.67 -24.75 -9.10
N ILE A 105 -0.88 -23.67 -9.28
CA ILE A 105 0.58 -23.70 -9.32
C ILE A 105 1.08 -23.07 -8.01
N GLY A 106 2.13 -23.66 -7.43
CA GLY A 106 2.85 -23.16 -6.26
C GLY A 106 4.34 -23.43 -6.36
N ALA A 107 5.10 -22.89 -5.40
CA ALA A 107 6.52 -23.18 -5.21
C ALA A 107 6.75 -23.91 -3.88
N ARG A 108 7.69 -24.87 -3.85
CA ARG A 108 7.94 -25.69 -2.66
C ARG A 108 8.73 -24.91 -1.62
N GLY A 109 8.08 -24.64 -0.48
CA GLY A 109 8.71 -23.98 0.66
C GLY A 109 9.02 -22.50 0.50
N THR A 110 8.62 -21.89 -0.62
CA THR A 110 8.84 -20.46 -0.90
C THR A 110 7.59 -19.79 -1.45
N THR A 111 7.58 -18.46 -1.50
CA THR A 111 6.67 -17.68 -2.37
C THR A 111 6.81 -18.14 -3.82
N LEU A 112 5.76 -17.93 -4.63
CA LEU A 112 5.69 -18.33 -6.03
C LEU A 112 6.14 -17.21 -6.99
N GLY A 113 5.85 -15.93 -6.63
CA GLY A 113 6.02 -14.78 -7.53
C GLY A 113 5.03 -14.80 -8.69
N GLY A 114 3.82 -15.33 -8.46
CA GLY A 114 2.69 -15.16 -9.36
C GLY A 114 2.33 -13.70 -9.49
N ASP A 115 2.38 -12.99 -8.39
CA ASP A 115 2.42 -11.55 -8.20
C ASP A 115 3.87 -11.06 -8.37
N ASP A 116 4.28 -10.41 -9.50
CA ASP A 116 3.48 -10.18 -10.72
C ASP A 116 4.12 -10.87 -11.95
N GLY A 117 4.83 -11.99 -11.72
CA GLY A 117 5.49 -12.75 -12.77
C GLY A 117 4.54 -13.23 -13.87
N ILE A 118 3.24 -13.39 -13.56
CA ILE A 118 2.24 -13.82 -14.55
C ILE A 118 1.94 -12.71 -15.56
N ALA A 119 1.92 -11.43 -15.17
CA ALA A 119 1.79 -10.31 -16.09
C ALA A 119 2.97 -10.23 -17.04
N VAL A 120 4.19 -10.40 -16.49
CA VAL A 120 5.41 -10.46 -17.32
C VAL A 120 5.31 -11.60 -18.31
N ALA A 121 4.93 -12.82 -17.87
CA ALA A 121 4.79 -13.98 -18.74
C ALA A 121 3.74 -13.79 -19.84
N MET A 122 2.57 -13.21 -19.52
CA MET A 122 1.55 -12.88 -20.52
C MET A 122 2.06 -11.86 -21.53
N SER A 123 2.76 -10.83 -21.07
CA SER A 123 3.34 -9.81 -21.94
C SER A 123 4.39 -10.39 -22.90
N LEU A 124 5.28 -11.25 -22.40
CA LEU A 124 6.27 -11.93 -23.23
C LEU A 124 5.61 -12.87 -24.25
N ALA A 125 4.57 -13.60 -23.85
CA ALA A 125 3.82 -14.49 -24.76
C ALA A 125 3.13 -13.71 -25.88
N ILE A 126 2.60 -12.51 -25.62
CA ILE A 126 2.05 -11.63 -26.66
C ILE A 126 3.15 -11.15 -27.61
N LEU A 127 4.28 -10.70 -27.04
CA LEU A 127 5.41 -10.17 -27.85
C LEU A 127 6.07 -11.23 -28.74
N ALA A 128 6.03 -12.51 -28.36
CA ALA A 128 6.60 -13.62 -29.11
C ALA A 128 5.67 -14.19 -30.18
N ALA A 129 4.38 -13.82 -30.16
CA ALA A 129 3.39 -14.40 -31.05
C ALA A 129 3.30 -13.64 -32.38
N ASP A 130 3.22 -14.39 -33.48
CA ASP A 130 3.02 -13.80 -34.83
C ASP A 130 1.53 -13.68 -35.21
N ASP A 131 0.64 -14.34 -34.50
CA ASP A 131 -0.79 -14.49 -34.80
C ASP A 131 -1.74 -13.78 -33.86
N ILE A 132 -1.25 -13.08 -32.85
CA ILE A 132 -2.05 -12.31 -31.89
C ILE A 132 -2.25 -10.88 -32.42
N PRO A 133 -3.48 -10.46 -32.78
CA PRO A 133 -3.73 -9.10 -33.23
C PRO A 133 -3.64 -8.09 -32.09
N HIS A 134 -2.81 -7.06 -32.23
CA HIS A 134 -2.67 -6.00 -31.22
C HIS A 134 -2.24 -4.65 -31.85
N PRO A 135 -2.57 -3.49 -31.20
CA PRO A 135 -2.01 -2.19 -31.55
C PRO A 135 -0.50 -2.14 -31.27
N PRO A 136 0.22 -1.08 -31.63
CA PRO A 136 1.58 -0.89 -31.12
C PRO A 136 1.60 -1.05 -29.60
N LEU A 137 2.55 -1.84 -29.08
CA LEU A 137 2.67 -2.11 -27.66
C LEU A 137 3.90 -1.43 -27.06
N GLU A 138 3.72 -0.92 -25.85
CA GLU A 138 4.77 -0.43 -24.96
C GLU A 138 4.69 -1.28 -23.68
N VAL A 139 5.48 -2.35 -23.61
CA VAL A 139 5.47 -3.26 -22.47
C VAL A 139 6.45 -2.71 -21.42
N VAL A 140 5.92 -2.28 -20.31
CA VAL A 140 6.66 -1.65 -19.19
C VAL A 140 6.74 -2.64 -18.04
N ILE A 141 7.95 -3.08 -17.73
CA ILE A 141 8.21 -4.04 -16.65
C ILE A 141 9.10 -3.36 -15.63
N THR A 142 8.55 -3.10 -14.46
CA THR A 142 9.18 -2.35 -13.37
C THR A 142 9.90 -3.28 -12.41
N VAL A 143 10.67 -2.69 -11.50
CA VAL A 143 11.40 -3.36 -10.41
C VAL A 143 11.03 -2.75 -9.07
N ASP A 144 11.25 -3.52 -7.99
CA ASP A 144 11.13 -3.07 -6.61
C ASP A 144 9.75 -2.43 -6.30
N GLU A 145 8.69 -3.01 -6.92
CA GLU A 145 7.31 -2.66 -6.60
C GLU A 145 7.04 -2.94 -5.14
N GLU A 146 7.34 -4.15 -4.70
CA GLU A 146 7.08 -4.74 -3.40
C GLU A 146 7.77 -4.02 -2.22
N THR A 147 8.78 -3.22 -2.53
CA THR A 147 9.53 -2.40 -1.55
C THR A 147 9.19 -0.91 -1.65
N GLY A 148 8.07 -0.58 -2.31
CA GLY A 148 7.53 0.77 -2.38
C GLY A 148 7.55 1.40 -3.76
N MET A 149 7.38 0.61 -4.82
CA MET A 149 7.23 1.06 -6.20
C MET A 149 8.45 1.88 -6.70
N LEU A 150 9.66 1.51 -6.24
CA LEU A 150 10.87 2.31 -6.47
C LEU A 150 11.24 2.39 -7.96
N GLY A 151 11.06 1.30 -8.69
CA GLY A 151 11.29 1.24 -10.12
C GLY A 151 10.37 2.18 -10.91
N ALA A 152 9.07 2.08 -10.70
CA ALA A 152 8.11 2.96 -11.35
C ALA A 152 8.31 4.44 -10.96
N ALA A 153 8.71 4.71 -9.71
CA ALA A 153 9.04 6.06 -9.27
C ALA A 153 10.25 6.64 -10.03
N ALA A 154 11.28 5.83 -10.28
CA ALA A 154 12.51 6.23 -10.97
C ALA A 154 12.37 6.26 -12.50
N LEU A 155 11.44 5.49 -13.08
CA LEU A 155 11.28 5.32 -14.52
C LEU A 155 11.05 6.65 -15.25
N ASP A 156 11.80 6.90 -16.33
CA ASP A 156 11.49 7.99 -17.28
C ASP A 156 10.37 7.58 -18.22
N ALA A 157 9.13 8.00 -17.89
CA ALA A 157 7.96 7.73 -18.71
C ALA A 157 7.84 8.63 -19.95
N SER A 158 8.74 9.58 -20.18
CA SER A 158 8.68 10.50 -21.34
C SER A 158 8.84 9.79 -22.68
N VAL A 159 9.41 8.59 -22.68
CA VAL A 159 9.57 7.74 -23.87
C VAL A 159 8.28 7.06 -24.32
N LEU A 160 7.26 7.01 -23.41
CA LEU A 160 5.96 6.36 -23.66
C LEU A 160 5.00 7.31 -24.39
N LYS A 161 4.39 6.79 -25.45
CA LYS A 161 3.38 7.50 -26.26
C LYS A 161 1.96 7.06 -25.95
N GLY A 162 1.79 5.83 -25.46
CA GLY A 162 0.51 5.26 -25.06
C GLY A 162 -0.17 6.09 -23.96
N ARG A 163 -1.50 6.15 -24.05
CA ARG A 163 -2.37 6.76 -23.02
C ARG A 163 -3.50 5.82 -22.62
N THR A 164 -3.42 4.57 -23.05
CA THR A 164 -4.25 3.45 -22.61
C THR A 164 -3.32 2.43 -21.96
N MET A 165 -3.55 2.07 -20.70
CA MET A 165 -2.69 1.15 -19.95
C MET A 165 -3.51 0.01 -19.35
N LEU A 166 -3.09 -1.19 -19.64
CA LEU A 166 -3.51 -2.44 -19.01
C LEU A 166 -2.44 -2.80 -17.98
N ASN A 167 -2.73 -2.62 -16.72
CA ASN A 167 -1.89 -3.10 -15.63
C ASN A 167 -2.44 -4.47 -15.20
N LEU A 168 -1.58 -5.50 -15.19
CA LEU A 168 -1.99 -6.88 -14.92
C LEU A 168 -1.65 -7.32 -13.48
N ASP A 169 -1.59 -6.38 -12.58
CA ASP A 169 -1.10 -6.47 -11.21
C ASP A 169 -2.28 -6.41 -10.21
N SER A 170 -3.19 -7.38 -10.33
CA SER A 170 -4.31 -7.61 -9.42
C SER A 170 -4.56 -9.11 -9.27
N GLU A 171 -5.07 -9.53 -8.09
CA GLU A 171 -5.10 -10.93 -7.66
C GLU A 171 -6.50 -11.56 -7.67
N ASP A 172 -7.52 -10.80 -8.09
CA ASP A 172 -8.93 -11.26 -8.11
C ASP A 172 -9.50 -11.21 -9.52
N GLU A 173 -9.83 -12.37 -10.09
CA GLU A 173 -10.46 -12.45 -11.41
C GLU A 173 -11.86 -11.83 -11.41
N GLY A 174 -12.08 -10.94 -12.34
CA GLY A 174 -13.36 -10.23 -12.49
C GLY A 174 -13.49 -8.98 -11.66
N VAL A 175 -12.41 -8.54 -11.06
CA VAL A 175 -12.27 -7.22 -10.45
C VAL A 175 -11.52 -6.32 -11.43
N LEU A 176 -12.02 -5.11 -11.64
CA LEU A 176 -11.35 -4.03 -12.37
C LEU A 176 -11.06 -2.90 -11.39
N THR A 177 -9.81 -2.75 -11.00
CA THR A 177 -9.37 -1.63 -10.17
C THR A 177 -9.13 -0.41 -11.04
N VAL A 178 -9.76 0.71 -10.67
CA VAL A 178 -9.84 1.92 -11.50
C VAL A 178 -9.41 3.20 -10.79
N SER A 179 -8.93 3.08 -9.57
CA SER A 179 -8.43 4.19 -8.76
C SER A 179 -7.65 3.65 -7.57
N CYS A 180 -6.65 4.39 -7.12
CA CYS A 180 -5.93 4.10 -5.88
C CYS A 180 -5.58 5.37 -5.09
N ALA A 181 -5.31 5.22 -3.80
CA ALA A 181 -4.84 6.35 -3.01
C ALA A 181 -3.37 6.66 -3.29
N GLY A 182 -3.05 7.93 -3.46
CA GLY A 182 -1.73 8.44 -3.18
C GLY A 182 -1.51 8.60 -1.68
N GLY A 183 -0.26 8.78 -1.27
CA GLY A 183 0.04 8.90 0.15
C GLY A 183 1.34 9.63 0.45
N ASN A 184 1.57 9.87 1.73
CA ASN A 184 2.85 10.30 2.28
C ASN A 184 2.94 10.00 3.78
N VAL A 185 4.15 10.09 4.31
CA VAL A 185 4.40 10.12 5.74
C VAL A 185 4.61 11.58 6.17
N SER A 186 3.77 12.05 7.08
CA SER A 186 3.83 13.40 7.65
C SER A 186 4.20 13.34 9.13
N VAL A 187 5.36 13.87 9.51
CA VAL A 187 5.86 13.90 10.88
C VAL A 187 5.68 15.29 11.48
N CYS A 188 4.79 15.37 12.48
CA CYS A 188 4.59 16.55 13.30
C CYS A 188 5.60 16.54 14.46
N THR A 189 6.45 17.54 14.56
CA THR A 189 7.46 17.69 15.64
C THR A 189 7.13 18.89 16.50
N LEU A 190 6.87 18.64 17.78
CA LEU A 190 6.57 19.65 18.80
C LEU A 190 7.77 19.83 19.74
N PRO A 191 8.45 20.98 19.73
CA PRO A 191 9.49 21.29 20.72
C PRO A 191 8.89 21.42 22.12
N VAL A 192 9.56 20.84 23.11
CA VAL A 192 9.14 20.88 24.53
C VAL A 192 10.27 21.37 25.42
N THR A 193 9.91 22.05 26.49
CA THR A 193 10.81 22.42 27.58
C THR A 193 10.44 21.65 28.83
N ARG A 194 11.40 21.40 29.69
CA ARG A 194 11.23 20.62 30.91
C ARG A 194 11.49 21.47 32.13
N ALA A 195 10.72 21.26 33.20
CA ALA A 195 10.86 21.97 34.45
C ALA A 195 10.57 21.03 35.62
N PRO A 196 11.18 21.26 36.81
CA PRO A 196 10.83 20.52 38.02
C PRO A 196 9.35 20.66 38.35
N PHE A 197 8.72 19.59 38.79
CA PHE A 197 7.35 19.56 39.26
C PHE A 197 7.25 18.62 40.45
N SER A 198 6.67 19.08 41.55
CA SER A 198 6.41 18.26 42.72
C SER A 198 5.06 17.58 42.59
N GLY A 199 5.06 16.27 42.40
CA GLY A 199 3.86 15.47 42.21
C GLY A 199 4.15 13.98 42.20
N THR A 200 3.09 13.17 42.15
CA THR A 200 3.18 11.71 42.05
C THR A 200 3.34 11.31 40.59
N ALA A 201 4.33 10.48 40.33
CA ALA A 201 4.53 9.92 38.99
C ALA A 201 3.66 8.68 38.78
N LEU A 202 2.95 8.65 37.65
CA LEU A 202 2.07 7.56 37.23
C LEU A 202 2.39 7.16 35.77
N THR A 203 2.26 5.87 35.49
CA THR A 203 2.22 5.35 34.11
C THR A 203 0.76 5.09 33.73
N VAL A 204 0.33 5.64 32.61
CA VAL A 204 -0.98 5.39 32.01
C VAL A 204 -0.76 4.57 30.75
N THR A 205 -1.52 3.48 30.59
CA THR A 205 -1.47 2.62 29.39
C THR A 205 -2.88 2.48 28.82
N VAL A 206 -3.04 2.88 27.57
CA VAL A 206 -4.20 2.55 26.73
C VAL A 206 -3.83 1.32 25.89
N GLY A 207 -4.62 0.26 25.94
CA GLY A 207 -4.32 -0.97 25.22
C GLY A 207 -5.52 -1.88 25.03
N GLY A 208 -5.30 -3.11 24.56
CA GLY A 208 -6.36 -4.05 24.24
C GLY A 208 -7.06 -3.79 22.92
N LEU A 209 -6.51 -2.94 22.07
CA LEU A 209 -7.05 -2.60 20.76
C LEU A 209 -6.61 -3.62 19.68
N LEU A 210 -7.48 -3.88 18.69
CA LEU A 210 -7.21 -4.82 17.60
C LEU A 210 -6.19 -4.27 16.60
N GLY A 211 -6.17 -2.95 16.39
CA GLY A 211 -5.33 -2.32 15.38
C GLY A 211 -5.74 -2.72 13.95
N GLY A 212 -4.81 -2.70 13.01
CA GLY A 212 -5.04 -3.07 11.61
C GLY A 212 -4.25 -2.20 10.63
N HIS A 213 -4.38 -2.49 9.33
CA HIS A 213 -3.76 -1.70 8.29
C HIS A 213 -4.50 -0.38 8.07
N SER A 214 -3.79 0.76 8.10
CA SER A 214 -4.38 2.10 8.04
C SER A 214 -5.00 2.48 6.69
N GLY A 215 -4.81 1.67 5.67
CA GLY A 215 -5.49 1.77 4.37
C GLY A 215 -6.68 0.83 4.32
N ALA A 216 -6.44 -0.48 4.22
CA ALA A 216 -7.46 -1.50 3.98
C ALA A 216 -8.47 -1.67 5.13
N GLU A 217 -8.12 -1.29 6.36
CA GLU A 217 -8.97 -1.51 7.53
C GLU A 217 -9.34 -0.24 8.31
N ILE A 218 -9.09 0.94 7.74
CA ILE A 218 -9.41 2.22 8.39
C ILE A 218 -10.93 2.43 8.55
N ASP A 219 -11.72 1.74 7.74
CA ASP A 219 -13.19 1.73 7.75
C ASP A 219 -13.79 0.87 8.86
N LYS A 220 -13.01 0.03 9.54
CA LYS A 220 -13.49 -0.88 10.59
C LYS A 220 -13.87 -0.16 11.90
N GLY A 221 -13.63 1.15 12.02
CA GLY A 221 -14.00 1.93 13.19
C GLY A 221 -13.18 1.61 14.44
N ARG A 222 -12.02 0.99 14.31
CA ARG A 222 -11.13 0.62 15.43
C ARG A 222 -10.50 1.85 16.06
N GLY A 223 -10.29 1.78 17.37
CA GLY A 223 -9.64 2.85 18.14
C GLY A 223 -8.16 3.00 17.80
N ASN A 224 -7.68 4.24 17.84
CA ASN A 224 -6.25 4.55 17.73
C ASN A 224 -5.73 4.87 19.14
N ALA A 225 -4.85 4.02 19.68
CA ALA A 225 -4.37 4.15 21.06
C ALA A 225 -3.71 5.50 21.36
N ASN A 226 -3.02 6.11 20.40
CA ASN A 226 -2.36 7.40 20.57
C ASN A 226 -3.37 8.54 20.74
N LEU A 227 -4.48 8.52 20.00
CA LEU A 227 -5.55 9.50 20.17
C LEU A 227 -6.31 9.29 21.47
N LEU A 228 -6.61 8.04 21.82
CA LEU A 228 -7.29 7.72 23.06
C LEU A 228 -6.46 8.15 24.27
N MET A 229 -5.13 8.02 24.20
CA MET A 229 -4.21 8.57 25.20
C MET A 229 -4.35 10.10 25.32
N GLY A 230 -4.48 10.84 24.22
CA GLY A 230 -4.74 12.28 24.25
C GLY A 230 -6.01 12.62 25.04
N ARG A 231 -7.11 11.87 24.82
CA ARG A 231 -8.38 12.03 25.57
C ARG A 231 -8.20 11.77 27.07
N VAL A 232 -7.46 10.71 27.43
CA VAL A 232 -7.17 10.36 28.84
C VAL A 232 -6.36 11.48 29.50
N LEU A 233 -5.30 11.96 28.85
CA LEU A 233 -4.47 13.05 29.38
C LEU A 233 -5.25 14.34 29.57
N TYR A 234 -6.14 14.68 28.64
CA TYR A 234 -7.04 15.83 28.76
C TYR A 234 -7.99 15.69 29.96
N ALA A 235 -8.61 14.52 30.13
CA ALA A 235 -9.52 14.25 31.25
C ALA A 235 -8.80 14.32 32.59
N VAL A 236 -7.59 13.83 32.71
CA VAL A 236 -6.76 13.95 33.91
C VAL A 236 -6.43 15.41 34.21
N GLY A 237 -5.95 16.16 33.19
CA GLY A 237 -5.59 17.56 33.29
C GLY A 237 -6.76 18.48 33.69
N ALA A 238 -8.00 18.09 33.40
CA ALA A 238 -9.21 18.79 33.82
C ALA A 238 -9.53 18.64 35.33
N ARG A 239 -8.95 17.60 35.98
CA ARG A 239 -9.21 17.32 37.41
C ARG A 239 -8.06 17.67 38.37
N THR A 240 -6.84 17.62 37.87
CA THR A 240 -5.64 17.90 38.66
C THR A 240 -4.54 18.49 37.82
N PRO A 241 -3.67 19.38 38.34
CA PRO A 241 -2.49 19.80 37.63
C PRO A 241 -1.66 18.60 37.17
N LEU A 242 -1.43 18.56 35.87
CA LEU A 242 -0.72 17.49 35.13
C LEU A 242 0.55 18.03 34.49
N ARG A 243 1.61 17.25 34.53
CA ARG A 243 2.81 17.44 33.70
C ARG A 243 3.12 16.13 32.97
N LEU A 244 3.32 16.19 31.66
CA LEU A 244 3.70 15.05 30.84
C LEU A 244 5.22 14.82 30.97
N VAL A 245 5.63 13.60 31.25
CA VAL A 245 7.06 13.19 31.23
C VAL A 245 7.42 12.63 29.86
N SER A 246 6.60 11.68 29.39
CA SER A 246 6.74 11.08 28.07
C SER A 246 5.41 10.50 27.60
N VAL A 247 5.26 10.37 26.29
CA VAL A 247 4.19 9.61 25.65
C VAL A 247 4.73 8.91 24.42
N ALA A 248 4.36 7.65 24.24
CA ALA A 248 4.79 6.83 23.08
C ALA A 248 3.74 5.77 22.74
N GLY A 249 3.64 5.43 21.47
CA GLY A 249 2.75 4.36 20.99
C GLY A 249 2.87 4.11 19.50
N GLY A 250 2.56 2.87 19.09
CA GLY A 250 2.66 2.44 17.70
C GLY A 250 4.09 2.15 17.23
N LEU A 251 4.21 1.32 16.19
CA LEU A 251 5.49 0.84 15.68
C LEU A 251 5.68 1.14 14.18
N LYS A 252 4.58 1.32 13.44
CA LYS A 252 4.57 1.60 12.00
C LYS A 252 3.54 2.69 11.69
N ASP A 253 3.86 3.58 10.78
CA ASP A 253 2.98 4.68 10.37
C ASP A 253 1.72 4.18 9.65
N ASN A 254 1.83 3.10 8.90
CA ASN A 254 0.73 2.46 8.17
C ASN A 254 -0.09 1.44 9.00
N ALA A 255 0.13 1.35 10.31
CA ALA A 255 -0.64 0.51 11.21
C ALA A 255 -1.41 1.34 12.24
N ILE A 256 -2.66 0.97 12.54
CA ILE A 256 -3.46 1.57 13.61
C ILE A 256 -2.88 1.10 14.95
N PRO A 257 -2.40 2.01 15.84
CA PRO A 257 -1.75 1.64 17.08
C PRO A 257 -2.66 0.87 18.04
N ARG A 258 -2.18 -0.27 18.53
CA ARG A 258 -2.89 -1.12 19.50
C ARG A 258 -2.70 -0.70 20.94
N GLU A 259 -1.59 -0.01 21.22
CA GLU A 259 -1.18 0.43 22.56
C GLU A 259 -0.50 1.79 22.49
N SER A 260 -0.75 2.59 23.56
CA SER A 260 -0.05 3.83 23.84
C SER A 260 0.23 3.93 25.32
N ARG A 261 1.39 4.47 25.68
CA ARG A 261 1.83 4.62 27.07
C ARG A 261 2.28 6.05 27.33
N ALA A 262 1.83 6.61 28.45
CA ALA A 262 2.30 7.90 28.95
C ALA A 262 2.84 7.79 30.36
N VAL A 263 3.92 8.52 30.65
CA VAL A 263 4.37 8.78 32.03
C VAL A 263 4.01 10.22 32.36
N ILE A 264 3.28 10.40 33.46
CA ILE A 264 2.75 11.70 33.90
C ILE A 264 3.17 11.98 35.37
N ALA A 265 3.26 13.24 35.73
CA ALA A 265 3.37 13.71 37.10
C ALA A 265 2.13 14.53 37.42
N VAL A 266 1.46 14.20 38.52
CA VAL A 266 0.18 14.82 38.92
C VAL A 266 0.24 15.33 40.36
N ALA A 267 -0.44 16.44 40.62
CA ALA A 267 -0.52 17.01 41.98
C ALA A 267 -1.38 16.16 42.92
N ASP A 268 -2.49 15.59 42.41
CA ASP A 268 -3.40 14.72 43.13
C ASP A 268 -3.55 13.39 42.40
N ALA A 269 -2.92 12.34 42.93
CA ALA A 269 -2.96 11.02 42.35
C ALA A 269 -4.35 10.36 42.41
N ALA A 270 -5.13 10.62 43.45
CA ALA A 270 -6.47 10.05 43.62
C ALA A 270 -7.45 10.67 42.59
N ALA A 271 -7.38 11.97 42.38
CA ALA A 271 -8.17 12.65 41.35
C ALA A 271 -7.79 12.18 39.93
N ALA A 272 -6.49 11.96 39.66
CA ALA A 272 -6.02 11.42 38.39
C ALA A 272 -6.51 9.98 38.15
N GLN A 273 -6.40 9.08 39.14
CA GLN A 273 -6.89 7.71 39.06
C GLN A 273 -8.41 7.63 38.83
N ALA A 274 -9.18 8.49 39.49
CA ALA A 274 -10.63 8.60 39.25
C ALA A 274 -10.94 9.04 37.81
N ALA A 275 -10.22 10.03 37.27
CA ALA A 275 -10.38 10.46 35.89
C ALA A 275 -10.07 9.33 34.89
N ILE A 276 -9.00 8.57 35.16
CA ILE A 276 -8.58 7.43 34.31
C ILE A 276 -9.63 6.32 34.36
N ALA A 277 -10.18 5.99 35.53
CA ALA A 277 -11.24 4.98 35.68
C ALA A 277 -12.52 5.36 34.92
N ASP A 278 -12.93 6.64 34.99
CA ASP A 278 -14.08 7.13 34.23
C ASP A 278 -13.82 7.05 32.71
N MET A 279 -12.61 7.35 32.27
CA MET A 279 -12.24 7.19 30.85
C MET A 279 -12.16 5.73 30.42
N ASP A 280 -11.67 4.80 31.25
CA ASP A 280 -11.72 3.36 30.95
C ASP A 280 -13.17 2.90 30.72
N ALA A 281 -14.09 3.27 31.60
CA ALA A 281 -15.51 2.94 31.46
C ALA A 281 -16.12 3.53 30.16
N ALA A 282 -15.80 4.80 29.87
CA ALA A 282 -16.28 5.46 28.65
C ALA A 282 -15.76 4.78 27.37
N LEU A 283 -14.46 4.48 27.30
CA LEU A 283 -13.85 3.86 26.12
C LEU A 283 -14.34 2.42 25.91
N ARG A 284 -14.52 1.64 26.99
CA ARG A 284 -15.14 0.29 26.89
C ARG A 284 -16.57 0.36 26.35
N HIS A 285 -17.31 1.37 26.68
CA HIS A 285 -18.66 1.57 26.13
C HIS A 285 -18.63 1.98 24.67
N GLU A 286 -17.78 2.96 24.30
CA GLU A 286 -17.69 3.51 22.95
C GLU A 286 -17.18 2.49 21.94
N TYR A 287 -16.22 1.67 22.32
CA TYR A 287 -15.53 0.71 21.45
C TYR A 287 -15.95 -0.75 21.63
N ALA A 288 -17.05 -1.01 22.36
CA ALA A 288 -17.50 -2.37 22.69
C ALA A 288 -17.63 -3.31 21.47
N ALA A 289 -17.98 -2.78 20.31
CA ALA A 289 -18.13 -3.56 19.08
C ALA A 289 -16.82 -3.69 18.27
N ALA A 290 -16.01 -2.64 18.22
CA ALA A 290 -14.83 -2.57 17.35
C ALA A 290 -13.56 -3.07 18.06
N ASP A 291 -13.44 -2.82 19.36
CA ASP A 291 -12.29 -3.18 20.21
C ASP A 291 -12.77 -3.63 21.61
N PRO A 292 -13.35 -4.83 21.73
CA PRO A 292 -14.03 -5.29 22.95
C PRO A 292 -13.12 -5.38 24.18
N ASP A 293 -11.80 -5.52 23.99
CA ASP A 293 -10.80 -5.66 25.05
C ASP A 293 -10.12 -4.32 25.40
N VAL A 294 -10.60 -3.19 24.86
CA VAL A 294 -10.02 -1.87 25.15
C VAL A 294 -9.97 -1.60 26.65
N SER A 295 -8.84 -1.08 27.12
CA SER A 295 -8.65 -0.78 28.54
C SER A 295 -7.71 0.40 28.75
N VAL A 296 -7.96 1.17 29.82
CA VAL A 296 -7.02 2.17 30.32
C VAL A 296 -6.57 1.76 31.72
N ARG A 297 -5.26 1.54 31.87
CA ARG A 297 -4.66 1.12 33.13
C ARG A 297 -3.74 2.21 33.66
N VAL A 298 -3.60 2.26 34.99
CA VAL A 298 -2.69 3.17 35.67
C VAL A 298 -1.86 2.41 36.70
N ASP A 299 -0.55 2.64 36.67
CA ASP A 299 0.43 2.05 37.57
C ASP A 299 1.31 3.15 38.19
N ALA A 300 1.91 2.86 39.34
CA ALA A 300 2.93 3.73 39.91
C ALA A 300 4.16 3.79 39.00
N ALA A 301 4.78 4.93 38.88
CA ALA A 301 5.96 5.13 38.07
C ALA A 301 7.07 5.86 38.81
N GLN A 302 8.29 5.72 38.26
CA GLN A 302 9.42 6.61 38.59
C GLN A 302 9.75 7.40 37.31
N ALA A 303 9.69 8.74 37.41
CA ALA A 303 10.09 9.59 36.30
C ALA A 303 11.61 9.53 36.12
N GLN A 304 12.06 9.11 34.94
CA GLN A 304 13.48 9.01 34.62
C GLN A 304 14.09 10.36 34.18
N GLN A 305 13.27 11.37 33.96
CA GLN A 305 13.65 12.73 33.56
C GLN A 305 12.62 13.73 34.12
N PRO A 306 12.99 15.01 34.23
CA PRO A 306 12.03 16.04 34.60
C PRO A 306 10.83 16.07 33.66
N PRO A 307 9.61 16.32 34.14
CA PRO A 307 8.45 16.46 33.29
C PRO A 307 8.55 17.72 32.40
N MET A 308 7.76 17.73 31.34
CA MET A 308 7.56 18.93 30.53
C MET A 308 6.98 20.05 31.40
N ASP A 309 7.32 21.29 31.10
CA ASP A 309 6.68 22.44 31.73
C ASP A 309 5.16 22.47 31.43
N GLU A 310 4.46 23.40 32.04
CA GLU A 310 3.01 23.48 31.86
C GLU A 310 2.61 23.77 30.43
N ALA A 311 3.27 24.73 29.79
CA ALA A 311 2.95 25.15 28.45
C ALA A 311 3.24 24.02 27.43
N SER A 312 4.36 23.30 27.57
CA SER A 312 4.71 22.17 26.73
C SER A 312 3.75 20.99 26.92
N THR A 313 3.34 20.71 28.18
CA THR A 313 2.32 19.67 28.47
C THR A 313 0.99 20.01 27.81
N GLN A 314 0.50 21.27 27.97
CA GLN A 314 -0.77 21.72 27.37
C GLN A 314 -0.71 21.64 25.82
N ARG A 315 0.40 22.04 25.19
CA ARG A 315 0.58 21.94 23.74
C ARG A 315 0.60 20.48 23.27
N ALA A 316 1.28 19.58 23.98
CA ALA A 316 1.33 18.16 23.65
C ALA A 316 -0.07 17.51 23.76
N VAL A 317 -0.83 17.79 24.83
CA VAL A 317 -2.20 17.31 24.97
C VAL A 317 -3.11 17.89 23.89
N CYS A 318 -2.99 19.19 23.59
CA CYS A 318 -3.73 19.84 22.50
C CYS A 318 -3.41 19.19 21.14
N MET A 319 -2.14 18.92 20.86
CA MET A 319 -1.70 18.21 19.66
C MET A 319 -2.42 16.86 19.52
N LEU A 320 -2.40 16.02 20.56
CA LEU A 320 -3.01 14.70 20.53
C LEU A 320 -4.54 14.74 20.40
N CYS A 321 -5.19 15.74 20.98
CA CYS A 321 -6.65 15.88 20.93
C CYS A 321 -7.16 16.50 19.62
N CYS A 322 -6.38 17.38 18.97
CA CYS A 322 -6.85 18.23 17.88
C CYS A 322 -6.29 17.86 16.50
N LEU A 323 -5.18 17.12 16.44
CA LEU A 323 -4.69 16.62 15.14
C LEU A 323 -5.75 15.70 14.49
N PRO A 324 -6.06 15.89 13.20
CA PRO A 324 -7.03 15.05 12.52
C PRO A 324 -6.53 13.60 12.47
N ASN A 325 -7.46 12.64 12.51
CA ASN A 325 -7.16 11.22 12.31
C ASN A 325 -8.38 10.48 11.78
N GLY A 326 -8.15 9.30 11.20
CA GLY A 326 -9.19 8.44 10.64
C GLY A 326 -9.71 8.96 9.29
N ILE A 327 -10.91 8.53 8.94
CA ILE A 327 -11.57 8.89 7.68
C ILE A 327 -11.93 10.37 7.68
N GLN A 328 -11.52 11.08 6.63
CA GLN A 328 -11.84 12.48 6.41
C GLN A 328 -12.85 12.68 5.27
N ALA A 329 -12.88 11.77 4.31
CA ALA A 329 -13.89 11.76 3.25
C ALA A 329 -14.13 10.35 2.72
N MET A 330 -15.39 10.05 2.39
CA MET A 330 -15.79 8.89 1.60
C MET A 330 -15.95 9.29 0.15
N SER A 331 -15.68 8.37 -0.78
CA SER A 331 -15.91 8.59 -2.20
C SER A 331 -17.41 8.78 -2.48
N ARG A 332 -17.72 9.73 -3.37
CA ARG A 332 -19.08 9.94 -3.86
C ARG A 332 -19.33 9.22 -5.19
N ASP A 333 -18.28 8.80 -5.85
CA ASP A 333 -18.34 8.11 -7.14
C ASP A 333 -18.32 6.59 -6.97
N ILE A 334 -17.64 6.07 -5.94
CA ILE A 334 -17.54 4.64 -5.64
C ILE A 334 -18.07 4.40 -4.22
N PRO A 335 -19.28 3.81 -4.08
CA PRO A 335 -19.87 3.55 -2.77
C PRO A 335 -19.00 2.65 -1.90
N GLY A 336 -18.87 3.01 -0.61
CA GLY A 336 -18.11 2.25 0.37
C GLY A 336 -16.60 2.53 0.39
N LEU A 337 -16.06 3.18 -0.63
CA LEU A 337 -14.63 3.52 -0.70
C LEU A 337 -14.29 4.68 0.24
N VAL A 338 -13.28 4.49 1.09
CA VAL A 338 -12.62 5.59 1.78
C VAL A 338 -11.80 6.37 0.77
N GLN A 339 -12.11 7.66 0.60
CA GLN A 339 -11.39 8.52 -0.35
C GLN A 339 -10.17 9.16 0.27
N THR A 340 -10.30 9.64 1.52
CA THR A 340 -9.27 10.43 2.19
C THR A 340 -9.22 10.07 3.66
N SER A 341 -8.05 9.73 4.15
CA SER A 341 -7.82 9.41 5.57
C SER A 341 -6.39 9.76 6.00
N LEU A 342 -6.17 9.77 7.31
CA LEU A 342 -4.83 9.74 7.88
C LEU A 342 -4.85 8.94 9.18
N ASN A 343 -3.71 8.37 9.53
CA ASN A 343 -3.53 7.56 10.72
C ASN A 343 -2.32 8.04 11.52
N LEU A 344 -2.51 8.40 12.79
CA LEU A 344 -1.41 8.63 13.74
C LEU A 344 -0.79 7.27 14.10
N GLY A 345 0.17 6.81 13.31
CA GLY A 345 0.75 5.47 13.44
C GLY A 345 1.83 5.37 14.52
N ILE A 346 2.67 6.41 14.66
CA ILE A 346 3.78 6.41 15.62
C ILE A 346 3.76 7.70 16.45
N LEU A 347 3.91 7.54 17.76
CA LEU A 347 4.08 8.64 18.70
C LEU A 347 5.31 8.38 19.54
N THR A 348 6.22 9.36 19.63
CA THR A 348 7.46 9.26 20.40
C THR A 348 7.75 10.53 21.19
N THR A 349 8.51 10.39 22.26
CA THR A 349 9.02 11.51 23.05
C THR A 349 10.51 11.38 23.23
N ASP A 350 11.25 12.39 22.79
CA ASP A 350 12.67 12.55 23.02
C ASP A 350 12.96 13.53 24.19
N ALA A 351 14.21 13.93 24.36
CA ALA A 351 14.60 14.86 25.44
C ALA A 351 13.86 16.20 25.35
N ASP A 352 13.73 16.74 24.14
CA ASP A 352 13.26 18.09 23.83
C ASP A 352 12.14 18.15 22.78
N THR A 353 11.65 16.99 22.32
CA THR A 353 10.56 16.95 21.33
C THR A 353 9.52 15.86 21.63
N VAL A 354 8.29 16.09 21.18
CA VAL A 354 7.26 15.05 20.95
C VAL A 354 7.01 14.98 19.47
N GLN A 355 7.06 13.77 18.89
CA GLN A 355 6.83 13.54 17.48
C GLN A 355 5.62 12.66 17.26
N ALA A 356 4.78 13.06 16.29
CA ALA A 356 3.60 12.33 15.84
C ALA A 356 3.71 12.07 14.32
N SER A 357 3.88 10.80 13.94
CA SER A 357 4.00 10.38 12.54
C SER A 357 2.67 9.89 12.01
N PHE A 358 2.26 10.44 10.87
CA PHE A 358 1.01 10.13 10.19
C PHE A 358 1.27 9.48 8.83
N CYS A 359 0.56 8.39 8.54
CA CYS A 359 0.34 7.93 7.18
C CYS A 359 -0.89 8.65 6.61
N VAL A 360 -0.68 9.49 5.63
CA VAL A 360 -1.74 10.25 4.93
C VAL A 360 -2.07 9.55 3.62
N ARG A 361 -3.36 9.36 3.32
CA ARG A 361 -3.83 8.71 2.09
C ARG A 361 -5.01 9.47 1.49
N SER A 362 -5.01 9.61 0.16
CA SER A 362 -6.18 10.10 -0.57
C SER A 362 -6.13 9.67 -2.03
N SER A 363 -7.26 9.25 -2.59
CA SER A 363 -7.41 9.06 -4.03
C SER A 363 -7.66 10.37 -4.79
N VAL A 364 -7.66 11.52 -4.10
CA VAL A 364 -7.76 12.87 -4.68
C VAL A 364 -6.58 13.70 -4.20
N SER A 365 -5.69 14.08 -5.11
CA SER A 365 -4.40 14.74 -4.82
C SER A 365 -4.57 16.01 -3.98
N THR A 366 -5.53 16.88 -4.34
CA THR A 366 -5.78 18.13 -3.61
C THR A 366 -6.31 17.91 -2.19
N GLN A 367 -6.99 16.79 -1.92
CA GLN A 367 -7.41 16.43 -0.56
C GLN A 367 -6.24 15.90 0.28
N LYS A 368 -5.29 15.17 -0.33
CA LYS A 368 -4.04 14.79 0.32
C LYS A 368 -3.28 16.04 0.77
N GLU A 369 -3.11 17.00 -0.13
CA GLU A 369 -2.46 18.28 0.15
C GLU A 369 -3.18 19.07 1.26
N MET A 370 -4.51 19.10 1.24
CA MET A 370 -5.31 19.75 2.28
C MET A 370 -5.08 19.15 3.66
N LEU A 371 -4.92 17.82 3.78
CA LEU A 371 -4.61 17.19 5.07
C LEU A 371 -3.23 17.63 5.59
N VAL A 372 -2.21 17.63 4.72
CA VAL A 372 -0.87 18.14 5.08
C VAL A 372 -0.94 19.61 5.50
N ALA A 373 -1.72 20.43 4.79
CA ALA A 373 -1.93 21.83 5.16
C ALA A 373 -2.60 21.98 6.52
N ARG A 374 -3.59 21.15 6.86
CA ARG A 374 -4.22 21.14 8.19
C ARG A 374 -3.23 20.80 9.30
N LEU A 375 -2.38 19.76 9.09
CA LEU A 375 -1.33 19.41 10.04
C LEU A 375 -0.37 20.61 10.25
N ARG A 376 0.10 21.22 9.15
CA ARG A 376 0.99 22.40 9.20
C ARG A 376 0.35 23.58 9.92
N CYS A 377 -0.92 23.87 9.63
CA CYS A 377 -1.64 24.97 10.24
C CYS A 377 -1.73 24.81 11.78
N LEU A 378 -2.14 23.62 12.24
CA LEU A 378 -2.25 23.36 13.68
C LEU A 378 -0.87 23.36 14.36
N MET A 379 0.11 22.69 13.76
CA MET A 379 1.46 22.62 14.33
C MET A 379 2.12 24.02 14.42
N ALA A 380 1.89 24.90 13.46
CA ALA A 380 2.36 26.28 13.52
C ALA A 380 1.78 27.03 14.72
N GLN A 381 0.48 26.84 15.04
CA GLN A 381 -0.13 27.45 16.22
C GLN A 381 0.42 26.88 17.54
N LEU A 382 0.84 25.61 17.53
CA LEU A 382 1.45 24.95 18.68
C LEU A 382 2.97 25.23 18.80
N GLY A 383 3.57 25.97 17.86
CA GLY A 383 5.01 26.23 17.82
C GLY A 383 5.84 25.03 17.35
N GLY A 384 5.23 24.10 16.61
CA GLY A 384 5.86 22.93 16.02
C GLY A 384 6.02 23.03 14.51
N THR A 385 6.53 21.96 13.91
CA THR A 385 6.79 21.84 12.46
C THR A 385 6.22 20.55 11.89
N VAL A 386 6.09 20.46 10.56
CA VAL A 386 5.70 19.24 9.84
C VAL A 386 6.68 18.98 8.72
N THR A 387 7.30 17.81 8.72
CA THR A 387 8.09 17.28 7.60
C THR A 387 7.27 16.23 6.84
N VAL A 388 7.45 16.16 5.51
CA VAL A 388 6.75 15.22 4.63
C VAL A 388 7.79 14.42 3.86
N SER A 389 7.61 13.11 3.80
CA SER A 389 8.47 12.19 3.06
C SER A 389 7.65 11.08 2.39
N GLY A 390 8.25 10.36 1.44
CA GLY A 390 7.59 9.24 0.77
C GLY A 390 6.30 9.65 0.05
N ASP A 391 6.27 10.86 -0.55
CA ASP A 391 5.10 11.35 -1.25
C ASP A 391 4.96 10.66 -2.61
N TYR A 392 3.79 10.06 -2.85
CA TYR A 392 3.44 9.46 -4.13
C TYR A 392 2.03 9.90 -4.57
N PRO A 393 1.79 10.01 -5.90
CA PRO A 393 0.55 10.53 -6.44
C PRO A 393 -0.62 9.56 -6.29
N ALA A 394 -1.84 10.09 -6.31
CA ALA A 394 -3.06 9.34 -6.44
C ALA A 394 -3.31 8.92 -7.89
N TRP A 395 -3.97 7.78 -8.06
CA TRP A 395 -4.68 7.47 -9.30
C TRP A 395 -6.14 7.84 -9.13
N GLU A 396 -6.48 9.03 -9.60
CA GLU A 396 -7.84 9.57 -9.45
C GLU A 396 -8.83 8.82 -10.33
N TYR A 397 -10.04 8.56 -9.80
CA TYR A 397 -11.10 7.91 -10.56
C TYR A 397 -11.50 8.73 -11.79
N ARG A 398 -11.36 8.13 -12.97
CA ARG A 398 -11.74 8.73 -14.24
C ARG A 398 -13.18 8.34 -14.59
N LYS A 399 -14.12 9.31 -14.61
CA LYS A 399 -15.54 9.04 -14.92
C LYS A 399 -15.72 8.53 -16.34
N ASP A 400 -15.13 9.23 -17.31
CA ASP A 400 -15.19 8.89 -18.73
C ASP A 400 -13.93 8.09 -19.13
N SER A 401 -13.98 6.76 -18.99
CA SER A 401 -12.89 5.84 -19.33
C SER A 401 -13.31 4.92 -20.47
N PRO A 402 -12.93 5.21 -21.72
CA PRO A 402 -13.17 4.32 -22.86
C PRO A 402 -12.57 2.93 -22.67
N LEU A 403 -11.42 2.84 -21.99
CA LEU A 403 -10.80 1.56 -21.69
C LEU A 403 -11.70 0.74 -20.76
N ARG A 404 -12.14 1.30 -19.62
CA ARG A 404 -13.02 0.60 -18.68
C ARG A 404 -14.32 0.14 -19.35
N GLU A 405 -14.95 1.00 -20.13
CA GLU A 405 -16.18 0.63 -20.86
C GLU A 405 -15.95 -0.55 -21.80
N ARG A 406 -14.85 -0.53 -22.55
CA ARG A 406 -14.43 -1.65 -23.41
C ARG A 406 -14.20 -2.91 -22.61
N MET A 407 -13.45 -2.84 -21.51
CA MET A 407 -13.15 -3.97 -20.64
C MET A 407 -14.41 -4.56 -20.01
N VAL A 408 -15.33 -3.74 -19.54
CA VAL A 408 -16.65 -4.21 -19.02
C VAL A 408 -17.45 -4.91 -20.11
N ALA A 409 -17.47 -4.39 -21.33
CA ALA A 409 -18.18 -5.01 -22.45
C ALA A 409 -17.60 -6.38 -22.80
N VAL A 410 -16.27 -6.48 -22.94
CA VAL A 410 -15.57 -7.75 -23.20
C VAL A 410 -15.83 -8.76 -22.08
N PHE A 411 -15.72 -8.32 -20.83
CA PHE A 411 -15.95 -9.20 -19.68
C PHE A 411 -17.37 -9.75 -19.67
N ARG A 412 -18.38 -8.89 -19.89
CA ARG A 412 -19.78 -9.31 -19.98
C ARG A 412 -20.02 -10.34 -21.08
N GLU A 413 -19.39 -10.17 -22.24
CA GLU A 413 -19.50 -11.11 -23.36
C GLU A 413 -18.86 -12.48 -23.04
N GLN A 414 -17.70 -12.50 -22.37
CA GLN A 414 -16.97 -13.73 -22.07
C GLN A 414 -17.50 -14.46 -20.83
N TYR A 415 -17.97 -13.73 -19.82
CA TYR A 415 -18.34 -14.29 -18.52
C TYR A 415 -19.85 -14.31 -18.26
N GLY A 416 -20.66 -13.64 -19.09
CA GLY A 416 -22.12 -13.57 -18.92
C GLY A 416 -22.58 -12.73 -17.69
N ARG A 417 -21.65 -11.98 -17.07
CA ARG A 417 -21.90 -11.09 -15.93
C ARG A 417 -21.02 -9.85 -16.03
N ASP A 418 -21.34 -8.83 -15.25
CA ASP A 418 -20.45 -7.66 -15.15
C ASP A 418 -19.27 -7.94 -14.23
N PRO A 419 -18.09 -7.34 -14.51
CA PRO A 419 -16.99 -7.32 -13.56
C PRO A 419 -17.35 -6.41 -12.39
N LYS A 420 -16.70 -6.62 -11.25
CA LYS A 420 -16.72 -5.66 -10.16
C LYS A 420 -15.76 -4.51 -10.48
N VAL A 421 -16.26 -3.29 -10.50
CA VAL A 421 -15.42 -2.10 -10.65
C VAL A 421 -15.18 -1.52 -9.28
N GLU A 422 -13.91 -1.45 -8.87
CA GLU A 422 -13.57 -0.96 -7.55
C GLU A 422 -12.34 -0.06 -7.53
N ALA A 423 -12.03 0.46 -6.39
CA ALA A 423 -10.82 1.22 -6.10
C ALA A 423 -10.28 0.82 -4.73
N ILE A 424 -8.98 0.95 -4.56
CA ILE A 424 -8.32 0.58 -3.31
C ILE A 424 -7.80 1.81 -2.56
N HIS A 425 -7.83 1.75 -1.24
CA HIS A 425 -7.29 2.81 -0.38
C HIS A 425 -5.82 2.51 0.01
N ALA A 426 -5.05 2.05 -0.97
CA ALA A 426 -3.62 1.77 -0.91
C ALA A 426 -2.95 2.33 -2.17
N GLY A 427 -1.62 2.37 -2.22
CA GLY A 427 -0.88 2.75 -3.43
C GLY A 427 -0.69 1.54 -4.35
N VAL A 428 -0.73 1.78 -5.66
CA VAL A 428 -0.28 0.86 -6.71
C VAL A 428 0.45 1.65 -7.79
N GLU A 429 1.25 0.99 -8.63
CA GLU A 429 2.06 1.65 -9.66
C GLU A 429 1.26 2.48 -10.66
N CYS A 430 -0.01 2.12 -10.89
CA CYS A 430 -0.94 2.92 -11.69
C CYS A 430 -1.01 4.39 -11.25
N GLY A 431 -0.87 4.67 -9.94
CA GLY A 431 -0.81 6.03 -9.41
C GLY A 431 0.42 6.80 -9.89
N LEU A 432 1.59 6.16 -9.89
CA LEU A 432 2.83 6.76 -10.39
C LEU A 432 2.75 7.03 -11.89
N PHE A 433 2.24 6.09 -12.67
CA PHE A 433 2.05 6.27 -14.12
C PHE A 433 1.01 7.34 -14.43
N ALA A 434 -0.11 7.40 -13.71
CA ALA A 434 -1.11 8.46 -13.86
C ALA A 434 -0.52 9.86 -13.57
N GLY A 435 0.36 9.97 -12.59
CA GLY A 435 1.09 11.19 -12.29
C GLY A 435 2.11 11.60 -13.36
N LYS A 436 2.76 10.62 -14.04
CA LYS A 436 3.78 10.87 -15.07
C LYS A 436 3.20 11.03 -16.47
N LEU A 437 2.03 10.46 -16.75
CA LEU A 437 1.41 10.41 -18.09
C LEU A 437 0.06 11.14 -18.07
N PRO A 438 0.03 12.46 -18.27
CA PRO A 438 -1.22 13.21 -18.31
C PRO A 438 -2.23 12.62 -19.30
N GLY A 439 -3.47 12.42 -18.85
CA GLY A 439 -4.54 11.85 -19.66
C GLY A 439 -4.53 10.32 -19.77
N LEU A 440 -3.70 9.62 -19.01
CA LEU A 440 -3.66 8.16 -18.98
C LEU A 440 -5.05 7.59 -18.61
N ASP A 441 -5.53 6.65 -19.39
CA ASP A 441 -6.68 5.78 -19.11
C ASP A 441 -6.15 4.40 -18.74
N CYS A 442 -6.27 4.06 -17.47
CA CYS A 442 -5.66 2.86 -16.88
C CYS A 442 -6.71 2.01 -16.17
N VAL A 443 -6.56 0.70 -16.25
CA VAL A 443 -7.30 -0.29 -15.46
C VAL A 443 -6.33 -1.37 -15.01
N SER A 444 -6.38 -1.73 -13.72
CA SER A 444 -5.66 -2.88 -13.18
C SER A 444 -6.62 -4.07 -13.05
N PHE A 445 -6.13 -5.26 -13.41
CA PHE A 445 -6.85 -6.53 -13.36
C PHE A 445 -5.84 -7.68 -13.39
N GLY A 446 -6.27 -8.88 -13.04
CA GLY A 446 -5.38 -10.05 -13.05
C GLY A 446 -6.13 -11.35 -12.82
N PRO A 447 -5.42 -12.48 -12.81
CA PRO A 447 -5.97 -13.79 -12.45
C PRO A 447 -6.07 -13.97 -10.94
N ASP A 448 -6.79 -15.01 -10.51
CA ASP A 448 -6.88 -15.37 -9.10
C ASP A 448 -5.51 -15.85 -8.58
N LEU A 449 -4.94 -15.06 -7.66
CA LEU A 449 -3.81 -15.41 -6.82
C LEU A 449 -4.28 -15.47 -5.37
N THR A 450 -3.80 -16.42 -4.61
CA THR A 450 -4.18 -16.57 -3.20
C THR A 450 -2.95 -16.69 -2.32
N GLU A 451 -3.05 -16.20 -1.08
CA GLU A 451 -1.97 -16.22 -0.10
C GLU A 451 -0.66 -15.60 -0.62
N ILE A 452 -0.76 -14.56 -1.48
CA ILE A 452 0.41 -13.81 -1.95
C ILE A 452 1.30 -13.37 -0.79
N HIS A 453 2.58 -13.13 -1.05
CA HIS A 453 3.59 -12.73 -0.04
C HIS A 453 3.78 -13.76 1.08
N THR A 454 3.40 -15.01 0.86
CA THR A 454 3.65 -16.13 1.78
C THR A 454 4.17 -17.36 1.05
N CYS A 455 4.79 -18.29 1.76
CA CYS A 455 5.20 -19.58 1.20
C CYS A 455 4.01 -20.50 0.82
N ARG A 456 2.78 -20.05 0.98
CA ARG A 456 1.56 -20.74 0.57
C ARG A 456 0.90 -20.12 -0.67
N GLU A 457 1.55 -19.17 -1.30
CA GLU A 457 1.08 -18.53 -2.52
C GLU A 457 0.67 -19.55 -3.59
N ARG A 458 -0.50 -19.31 -4.22
CA ARG A 458 -1.07 -20.15 -5.27
C ARG A 458 -1.61 -19.30 -6.40
N MET A 459 -1.30 -19.71 -7.63
CA MET A 459 -1.85 -19.16 -8.87
C MET A 459 -2.82 -20.15 -9.50
N HIS A 460 -4.04 -19.70 -9.82
CA HIS A 460 -5.09 -20.56 -10.36
C HIS A 460 -5.00 -20.67 -11.87
N ILE A 461 -4.76 -21.90 -12.38
CA ILE A 461 -4.53 -22.19 -13.81
C ILE A 461 -5.73 -21.78 -14.68
N ALA A 462 -6.95 -22.18 -14.29
CA ALA A 462 -8.14 -21.85 -15.05
C ALA A 462 -8.42 -20.35 -15.10
N SER A 463 -8.08 -19.62 -14.02
CA SER A 463 -8.17 -18.17 -13.99
C SER A 463 -7.17 -17.52 -14.94
N VAL A 464 -5.89 -17.92 -14.93
CA VAL A 464 -4.89 -17.48 -15.91
C VAL A 464 -5.37 -17.66 -17.34
N GLN A 465 -5.98 -18.83 -17.65
CA GLN A 465 -6.51 -19.13 -18.99
C GLN A 465 -7.65 -18.17 -19.39
N ARG A 466 -8.53 -17.82 -18.47
CA ARG A 466 -9.64 -16.90 -18.76
C ARG A 466 -9.16 -15.46 -18.89
N VAL A 467 -8.28 -15.00 -17.98
CA VAL A 467 -7.69 -13.65 -18.03
C VAL A 467 -6.83 -13.48 -19.28
N TRP A 468 -6.07 -14.50 -19.70
CA TRP A 468 -5.36 -14.48 -20.97
C TRP A 468 -6.29 -14.18 -22.16
N ARG A 469 -7.39 -14.95 -22.30
CA ARG A 469 -8.38 -14.74 -23.37
C ARG A 469 -9.01 -13.35 -23.29
N TYR A 470 -9.28 -12.88 -22.07
CA TYR A 470 -9.80 -11.56 -21.81
C TYR A 470 -8.84 -10.47 -22.27
N THR A 471 -7.57 -10.56 -21.90
CA THR A 471 -6.52 -9.61 -22.30
C THR A 471 -6.39 -9.53 -23.82
N LEU A 472 -6.34 -10.68 -24.50
CA LEU A 472 -6.25 -10.74 -25.98
C LEU A 472 -7.46 -10.07 -26.65
N GLU A 473 -8.66 -10.31 -26.16
CA GLU A 473 -9.87 -9.71 -26.73
C GLU A 473 -9.93 -8.20 -26.50
N VAL A 474 -9.49 -7.72 -25.31
CA VAL A 474 -9.36 -6.28 -25.03
C VAL A 474 -8.38 -5.64 -25.99
N LEU A 475 -7.18 -6.21 -26.17
CA LEU A 475 -6.17 -5.72 -27.13
C LEU A 475 -6.70 -5.69 -28.56
N ARG A 476 -7.38 -6.76 -28.99
CA ARG A 476 -8.00 -6.83 -30.33
C ARG A 476 -8.99 -5.68 -30.59
N ARG A 477 -9.64 -5.14 -29.56
CA ARG A 477 -10.58 -4.00 -29.66
C ARG A 477 -9.91 -2.64 -29.48
N CYS A 478 -8.62 -2.57 -29.22
CA CYS A 478 -7.85 -1.33 -29.12
C CYS A 478 -7.39 -0.88 -30.52
N LYS A 479 -8.34 -0.43 -31.36
CA LYS A 479 -8.09 0.11 -32.71
C LYS A 479 -8.17 1.62 -32.71
#